data_aaf7f7b56030e9c4d65b708c0b5bd788
#
_entry.id   aaf7f7b56030e9c4d65b708c0b5bd788
#
_cell.length_a   1.000
_cell.length_b   1.000
_cell.length_c   1.000
_cell.angle_alpha   90.00
_cell.angle_beta   90.00
_cell.angle_gamma   90.00
#
_symmetry.space_group_name_H-M   'P 1'
#
loop_
_entity.id
_entity.type
_entity.pdbx_description
1 polymer ?
#
loop_
_entity_poly.entity_id
_entity_poly.type
_entity_poly.pdbx_seq_one_letter_code
_entity_poly.pdbx_strand_id
1 'polypeptide(L)'
;MKTHLTIIALVVAALAAPLLAQGGATRTEGKFVIGITGDDLDRYIGRAAEYEIADQGVRPWVKAYLELLKRDLYLEMVAAHSGNPDDQFYRVHVNAARVWDSQFTYRRFLHRLDHDPLANIDTTQVAGHLYTYADDLAPAHDYRITYSEIAFLNEFRSPQAEWLSLRFDYNRQQREGAHQSTQLNHCSSCHVTGQVRPVDEAQDDFQFGIAVDTAKAGGSYTFQYRRFSDSAGSLPYLFD
;
A
#
# COMPACT_ATOMS: atom_id res chain seq x y z
N MET A 1 -13.30 -7.77 -4.17
CA MET A 1 -12.24 -8.31 -3.31
C MET A 1 -12.02 -9.83 -3.42
N LYS A 2 -13.04 -10.68 -3.35
CA LYS A 2 -12.88 -12.16 -3.52
C LYS A 2 -12.30 -12.56 -4.90
N THR A 3 -12.58 -11.80 -5.93
CA THR A 3 -12.13 -12.03 -7.31
C THR A 3 -10.63 -11.87 -7.53
N HIS A 4 -9.96 -10.94 -6.85
CA HIS A 4 -8.52 -10.70 -7.06
C HIS A 4 -7.65 -11.81 -6.48
N LEU A 5 -7.99 -12.34 -5.30
CA LEU A 5 -7.27 -13.45 -4.68
C LEU A 5 -7.35 -14.71 -5.53
N THR A 6 -8.53 -14.97 -6.11
CA THR A 6 -8.77 -16.12 -6.98
C THR A 6 -7.97 -16.01 -8.28
N ILE A 7 -7.84 -14.80 -8.84
CA ILE A 7 -7.07 -14.57 -10.07
C ILE A 7 -5.57 -14.78 -9.80
N ILE A 8 -5.03 -14.27 -8.71
CA ILE A 8 -3.61 -14.47 -8.36
C ILE A 8 -3.32 -15.95 -8.13
N ALA A 9 -4.17 -16.65 -7.38
CA ALA A 9 -4.01 -18.10 -7.16
C ALA A 9 -4.10 -18.91 -8.47
N LEU A 10 -5.01 -18.54 -9.38
CA LEU A 10 -5.15 -19.18 -10.69
C LEU A 10 -3.96 -18.92 -11.62
N VAL A 11 -3.45 -17.70 -11.65
CA VAL A 11 -2.27 -17.35 -12.46
C VAL A 11 -1.04 -18.08 -11.95
N VAL A 12 -0.83 -18.14 -10.64
CA VAL A 12 0.28 -18.89 -10.04
C VAL A 12 0.15 -20.40 -10.29
N ALA A 13 -1.04 -20.96 -10.16
CA ALA A 13 -1.30 -22.36 -10.46
C ALA A 13 -1.08 -22.70 -11.95
N ALA A 14 -1.51 -21.82 -12.86
CA ALA A 14 -1.33 -21.97 -14.29
C ALA A 14 0.15 -21.89 -14.73
N LEU A 15 0.93 -21.03 -14.08
CA LEU A 15 2.37 -20.91 -14.34
C LEU A 15 3.19 -22.05 -13.71
N ALA A 16 2.77 -22.57 -12.56
CA ALA A 16 3.46 -23.64 -11.85
C ALA A 16 3.15 -25.04 -12.42
N ALA A 17 1.95 -25.28 -12.94
CA ALA A 17 1.50 -26.59 -13.38
C ALA A 17 2.40 -27.25 -14.45
N PRO A 18 2.79 -26.58 -15.56
CA PRO A 18 3.67 -27.22 -16.56
C PRO A 18 5.09 -27.46 -16.05
N LEU A 19 5.55 -26.66 -15.08
CA LEU A 19 6.87 -26.78 -14.49
C LEU A 19 6.94 -27.93 -13.48
N LEU A 20 5.84 -28.22 -12.79
CA LEU A 20 5.72 -29.34 -11.87
C LEU A 20 5.64 -30.70 -12.59
N ALA A 21 5.16 -30.72 -13.83
CA ALA A 21 5.01 -31.95 -14.63
C ALA A 21 6.34 -32.56 -15.12
N GLN A 22 7.43 -31.79 -15.12
CA GLN A 22 8.76 -32.32 -15.53
C GLN A 22 9.43 -33.06 -14.38
N GLY A 23 9.81 -34.30 -14.57
CA GLY A 23 10.50 -35.14 -13.58
C GLY A 23 11.80 -34.52 -13.06
N GLY A 24 12.10 -34.65 -11.78
CA GLY A 24 13.32 -34.17 -11.12
C GLY A 24 13.13 -34.03 -9.60
N ALA A 25 14.21 -33.95 -8.84
CA ALA A 25 14.15 -33.69 -7.41
C ALA A 25 13.55 -32.33 -7.13
N THR A 26 12.49 -32.30 -6.33
CA THR A 26 11.80 -31.06 -5.91
C THR A 26 11.96 -30.92 -4.40
N ARG A 27 12.44 -29.79 -3.94
CA ARG A 27 12.38 -29.40 -2.53
C ARG A 27 11.22 -28.46 -2.34
N THR A 28 10.35 -28.78 -1.40
CA THR A 28 9.22 -27.89 -1.03
C THR A 28 9.30 -27.65 0.47
N GLU A 29 9.22 -26.39 0.85
CA GLU A 29 9.12 -25.96 2.23
C GLU A 29 7.87 -25.09 2.39
N GLY A 30 7.07 -25.38 3.41
CA GLY A 30 5.88 -24.61 3.75
C GLY A 30 5.84 -24.30 5.24
N LYS A 31 5.45 -23.08 5.58
CA LYS A 31 5.25 -22.65 6.96
C LYS A 31 3.92 -21.91 7.05
N PHE A 32 3.14 -22.32 8.03
CA PHE A 32 1.88 -21.65 8.35
C PHE A 32 1.90 -21.26 9.82
N VAL A 33 1.57 -20.00 10.10
CA VAL A 33 1.57 -19.46 11.45
C VAL A 33 0.26 -18.72 11.68
N ILE A 34 -0.42 -19.06 12.76
CA ILE A 34 -1.58 -18.34 13.25
C ILE A 34 -1.22 -17.75 14.59
N GLY A 35 -1.65 -16.53 14.82
CA GLY A 35 -1.49 -15.85 16.08
C GLY A 35 -2.68 -14.99 16.43
N ILE A 36 -2.65 -14.45 17.62
CA ILE A 36 -3.65 -13.52 18.14
C ILE A 36 -2.87 -12.31 18.63
N THR A 37 -3.30 -11.12 18.23
CA THR A 37 -2.81 -9.85 18.76
C THR A 37 -3.94 -9.23 19.57
N GLY A 38 -3.63 -8.73 20.75
CA GLY A 38 -4.55 -7.96 21.57
C GLY A 38 -3.98 -6.57 21.82
N ASP A 39 -4.75 -5.55 21.49
CA ASP A 39 -4.39 -4.16 21.72
C ASP A 39 -5.33 -3.57 22.75
N ASP A 40 -4.77 -3.06 23.85
CA ASP A 40 -5.47 -2.29 24.87
C ASP A 40 -4.91 -0.87 24.84
N LEU A 41 -5.72 0.06 24.33
CA LEU A 41 -5.33 1.43 24.10
C LEU A 41 -6.04 2.33 25.10
N ASP A 42 -5.26 2.95 26.00
CA ASP A 42 -5.79 3.88 27.00
C ASP A 42 -5.98 5.27 26.36
N ARG A 43 -7.23 5.68 26.20
CA ARG A 43 -7.75 7.02 25.90
C ARG A 43 -7.56 7.64 24.52
N TYR A 44 -6.42 7.49 23.84
CA TYR A 44 -6.19 8.25 22.61
C TYR A 44 -5.63 7.37 21.50
N ILE A 45 -6.53 6.82 20.73
CA ILE A 45 -6.24 5.87 19.66
C ILE A 45 -5.55 6.56 18.46
N GLY A 46 -5.85 7.84 18.21
CA GLY A 46 -5.44 8.55 17.01
C GLY A 46 -3.94 8.47 16.72
N ARG A 47 -3.08 8.82 17.67
CA ARG A 47 -1.63 8.82 17.45
C ARG A 47 -1.01 7.42 17.35
N ALA A 48 -1.50 6.46 18.12
CA ALA A 48 -1.00 5.09 18.04
C ALA A 48 -1.41 4.46 16.69
N ALA A 49 -2.62 4.75 16.24
CA ALA A 49 -3.18 4.27 14.99
C ALA A 49 -2.57 4.92 13.74
N GLU A 50 -1.82 6.03 13.88
CA GLU A 50 -1.02 6.58 12.80
C GLU A 50 0.15 5.67 12.39
N TYR A 51 0.67 4.89 13.32
CA TYR A 51 1.89 4.07 13.10
C TYR A 51 1.59 2.58 12.99
N GLU A 52 0.51 2.13 13.62
CA GLU A 52 0.11 0.73 13.64
C GLU A 52 -1.39 0.61 13.42
N ILE A 53 -1.84 -0.57 12.98
CA ILE A 53 -3.27 -0.88 12.92
C ILE A 53 -3.75 -1.16 14.35
N ALA A 54 -3.98 -0.10 15.07
CA ALA A 54 -4.46 -0.14 16.44
C ALA A 54 -5.99 -0.10 16.43
N ASP A 55 -6.64 -1.26 16.28
CA ASP A 55 -8.03 -1.41 16.65
C ASP A 55 -8.10 -2.03 18.04
N GLN A 56 -8.88 -1.44 18.94
CA GLN A 56 -9.08 -1.98 20.26
C GLN A 56 -9.67 -3.39 20.18
N GLY A 57 -9.06 -4.35 20.86
CA GLY A 57 -9.56 -5.71 20.97
C GLY A 57 -8.60 -6.80 20.49
N VAL A 58 -9.14 -8.00 20.40
CA VAL A 58 -8.38 -9.20 20.04
C VAL A 58 -8.59 -9.51 18.56
N ARG A 59 -7.49 -9.64 17.81
CA ARG A 59 -7.53 -9.94 16.38
C ARG A 59 -6.70 -11.16 16.04
N PRO A 60 -7.23 -12.08 15.23
CA PRO A 60 -6.42 -13.16 14.68
C PRO A 60 -5.53 -12.61 13.55
N TRP A 61 -4.33 -13.16 13.42
CA TRP A 61 -3.48 -12.94 12.27
C TRP A 61 -2.99 -14.27 11.70
N VAL A 62 -2.75 -14.28 10.41
CA VAL A 62 -2.30 -15.46 9.67
C VAL A 62 -1.12 -15.08 8.79
N LYS A 63 -0.09 -15.93 8.79
CA LYS A 63 1.03 -15.83 7.86
C LYS A 63 1.30 -17.20 7.24
N ALA A 64 1.31 -17.24 5.92
CA ALA A 64 1.64 -18.41 5.14
C ALA A 64 2.91 -18.14 4.31
N TYR A 65 3.74 -19.15 4.22
CA TYR A 65 4.96 -19.17 3.42
C TYR A 65 5.02 -20.49 2.66
N LEU A 66 5.35 -20.41 1.38
CA LEU A 66 5.62 -21.56 0.54
C LEU A 66 6.87 -21.28 -0.29
N GLU A 67 7.80 -22.19 -0.28
CA GLU A 67 8.98 -22.22 -1.14
C GLU A 67 9.01 -23.52 -1.93
N LEU A 68 9.30 -23.42 -3.21
CA LEU A 68 9.51 -24.55 -4.09
C LEU A 68 10.80 -24.33 -4.88
N LEU A 69 11.70 -25.29 -4.78
CA LEU A 69 12.94 -25.32 -5.53
C LEU A 69 12.99 -26.60 -6.36
N LYS A 70 13.07 -26.46 -7.68
CA LYS A 70 13.16 -27.57 -8.62
C LYS A 70 14.13 -27.24 -9.74
N ARG A 71 15.32 -27.87 -9.75
CA ARG A 71 16.38 -27.57 -10.73
C ARG A 71 16.60 -26.05 -10.89
N ASP A 72 16.11 -25.51 -12.01
CA ASP A 72 16.30 -24.13 -12.43
C ASP A 72 15.06 -23.27 -12.13
N LEU A 73 14.09 -23.77 -11.35
CA LEU A 73 12.92 -23.04 -10.91
C LEU A 73 12.98 -22.79 -9.41
N TYR A 74 12.90 -21.52 -9.03
CA TYR A 74 12.63 -21.07 -7.68
C TYR A 74 11.28 -20.36 -7.66
N LEU A 75 10.40 -20.73 -6.73
CA LEU A 75 9.13 -20.06 -6.45
C LEU A 75 9.03 -19.83 -4.95
N GLU A 76 8.81 -18.59 -4.56
CA GLU A 76 8.48 -18.21 -3.19
C GLU A 76 7.12 -17.53 -3.16
N MET A 77 6.30 -17.87 -2.20
CA MET A 77 5.02 -17.21 -1.94
C MET A 77 4.91 -16.85 -0.47
N VAL A 78 4.55 -15.62 -0.19
CA VAL A 78 4.27 -15.11 1.16
C VAL A 78 2.88 -14.49 1.16
N ALA A 79 2.08 -14.84 2.15
CA ALA A 79 0.80 -14.21 2.42
C ALA A 79 0.70 -13.87 3.90
N ALA A 80 0.29 -12.66 4.22
CA ALA A 80 0.04 -12.24 5.60
C ALA A 80 -1.26 -11.43 5.67
N HIS A 81 -2.02 -11.66 6.74
CA HIS A 81 -3.29 -11.00 6.98
C HIS A 81 -3.49 -10.85 8.49
N SER A 82 -3.78 -9.67 8.96
CA SER A 82 -3.89 -9.34 10.40
C SER A 82 -5.31 -9.45 10.97
N GLY A 83 -6.25 -10.07 10.24
CA GLY A 83 -7.66 -10.09 10.61
C GLY A 83 -8.42 -8.81 10.24
N ASN A 84 -7.74 -7.72 9.97
CA ASN A 84 -8.32 -6.52 9.39
C ASN A 84 -8.29 -6.64 7.85
N PRO A 85 -9.43 -6.49 7.14
CA PRO A 85 -9.48 -6.58 5.68
C PRO A 85 -8.61 -5.52 4.97
N ASP A 86 -8.24 -4.47 5.66
CA ASP A 86 -7.38 -3.41 5.16
C ASP A 86 -5.89 -3.62 5.49
N ASP A 87 -5.51 -4.75 6.11
CA ASP A 87 -4.11 -5.10 6.34
C ASP A 87 -3.79 -6.43 5.67
N GLN A 88 -3.17 -6.34 4.51
CA GLN A 88 -2.86 -7.48 3.65
C GLN A 88 -1.48 -7.32 3.05
N PHE A 89 -0.76 -8.42 2.99
CA PHE A 89 0.50 -8.51 2.30
C PHE A 89 0.59 -9.82 1.52
N TYR A 90 0.90 -9.71 0.23
CA TYR A 90 1.17 -10.86 -0.64
C TYR A 90 2.44 -10.60 -1.43
N ARG A 91 3.29 -11.61 -1.51
CA ARG A 91 4.48 -11.60 -2.38
C ARG A 91 4.58 -12.92 -3.11
N VAL A 92 4.87 -12.85 -4.39
CA VAL A 92 5.23 -14.00 -5.22
C VAL A 92 6.53 -13.66 -5.90
N HIS A 93 7.53 -14.52 -5.74
CA HIS A 93 8.82 -14.40 -6.43
C HIS A 93 9.08 -15.68 -7.22
N VAL A 94 9.40 -15.51 -8.49
CA VAL A 94 9.71 -16.59 -9.43
C VAL A 94 11.07 -16.30 -10.05
N ASN A 95 11.98 -17.25 -9.96
CA ASN A 95 13.21 -17.24 -10.75
C ASN A 95 13.28 -18.51 -11.59
N ALA A 96 13.34 -18.35 -12.90
CA ALA A 96 13.36 -19.47 -13.84
C ALA A 96 14.67 -19.46 -14.64
N ALA A 97 15.46 -20.52 -14.43
CA ALA A 97 16.72 -20.81 -15.15
C ALA A 97 17.75 -19.66 -15.13
N ARG A 98 17.66 -18.75 -14.14
CA ARG A 98 18.42 -17.48 -14.08
C ARG A 98 18.21 -16.57 -15.30
N VAL A 99 17.25 -16.92 -16.15
CA VAL A 99 16.87 -16.18 -17.36
C VAL A 99 15.79 -15.18 -17.07
N TRP A 100 14.86 -15.56 -16.22
CA TRP A 100 13.72 -14.72 -15.84
C TRP A 100 13.59 -14.65 -14.33
N ASP A 101 13.64 -13.45 -13.81
CA ASP A 101 13.37 -13.13 -12.40
C ASP A 101 12.17 -12.20 -12.35
N SER A 102 11.15 -12.59 -11.58
CA SER A 102 9.90 -11.85 -11.48
C SER A 102 9.42 -11.80 -10.04
N GLN A 103 9.14 -10.62 -9.56
CA GLN A 103 8.54 -10.41 -8.25
C GLN A 103 7.26 -9.62 -8.36
N PHE A 104 6.18 -10.16 -7.82
CA PHE A 104 4.92 -9.47 -7.59
C PHE A 104 4.77 -9.21 -6.09
N THR A 105 4.40 -7.99 -5.72
CA THR A 105 4.06 -7.61 -4.35
C THR A 105 2.74 -6.85 -4.33
N TYR A 106 1.85 -7.22 -3.43
CA TYR A 106 0.67 -6.45 -3.07
C TYR A 106 0.72 -6.17 -1.57
N ARG A 107 0.55 -4.92 -1.21
CA ARG A 107 0.43 -4.46 0.17
C ARG A 107 -0.78 -3.55 0.30
N ARG A 108 -1.54 -3.75 1.36
CA ARG A 108 -2.63 -2.86 1.76
C ARG A 108 -2.58 -2.68 3.26
N PHE A 109 -2.74 -1.46 3.73
CA PHE A 109 -2.85 -1.16 5.16
C PHE A 109 -3.72 0.06 5.39
N LEU A 110 -4.39 0.06 6.54
CA LEU A 110 -5.21 1.15 7.00
C LEU A 110 -4.38 2.05 7.91
N HIS A 111 -4.45 3.34 7.63
CA HIS A 111 -3.90 4.40 8.45
C HIS A 111 -5.06 5.20 9.04
N ARG A 112 -5.29 5.08 10.36
CA ARG A 112 -6.26 5.90 11.06
C ARG A 112 -5.65 7.24 11.36
N LEU A 113 -6.39 8.29 11.12
CA LEU A 113 -5.94 9.65 11.34
C LEU A 113 -6.56 10.20 12.60
N ASP A 114 -5.88 11.19 13.16
CA ASP A 114 -6.39 11.95 14.27
C ASP A 114 -7.60 12.79 13.87
N HIS A 115 -8.48 12.99 14.84
CA HIS A 115 -9.65 13.83 14.72
C HIS A 115 -9.62 14.89 15.83
N ASP A 116 -9.40 16.12 15.44
CA ASP A 116 -9.46 17.27 16.36
C ASP A 116 -10.90 17.78 16.45
N PRO A 117 -11.58 17.62 17.58
CA PRO A 117 -12.92 18.16 17.78
C PRO A 117 -12.95 19.69 17.90
N LEU A 118 -11.81 20.36 17.77
CA LEU A 118 -11.63 21.82 17.88
C LEU A 118 -12.07 22.39 19.24
N ALA A 119 -12.22 21.53 20.25
CA ALA A 119 -12.73 21.91 21.57
C ALA A 119 -11.78 22.83 22.38
N ASN A 120 -10.52 22.92 21.94
CA ASN A 120 -9.51 23.77 22.60
C ASN A 120 -9.57 25.23 22.11
N ILE A 121 -10.32 25.50 21.05
CA ILE A 121 -10.47 26.84 20.50
C ILE A 121 -11.64 27.47 21.21
N ASP A 122 -11.32 28.16 22.30
CA ASP A 122 -12.32 28.85 23.11
C ASP A 122 -12.94 30.02 22.34
N THR A 123 -14.25 30.17 22.44
CA THR A 123 -15.00 31.35 21.93
C THR A 123 -14.75 32.52 22.85
N THR A 124 -13.52 32.94 23.02
CA THR A 124 -13.20 34.08 23.87
C THR A 124 -13.25 35.40 23.09
N GLN A 125 -13.85 36.40 23.68
CA GLN A 125 -13.81 37.73 23.14
C GLN A 125 -12.38 38.27 23.17
N VAL A 126 -11.78 38.40 22.01
CA VAL A 126 -10.48 39.04 21.87
C VAL A 126 -10.73 40.54 21.67
N ALA A 127 -9.95 41.36 22.34
CA ALA A 127 -10.08 42.81 22.41
C ALA A 127 -10.52 43.44 21.06
N GLY A 128 -11.67 44.10 21.08
CA GLY A 128 -12.12 44.92 19.96
C GLY A 128 -13.05 44.30 18.94
N HIS A 129 -13.84 43.28 19.27
CA HIS A 129 -14.89 42.67 18.41
C HIS A 129 -14.50 41.42 17.61
N LEU A 130 -13.33 40.82 17.80
CA LEU A 130 -13.01 39.56 17.18
C LEU A 130 -13.49 38.39 18.07
N TYR A 131 -14.44 37.62 17.54
CA TYR A 131 -14.86 36.35 18.14
C TYR A 131 -14.23 35.25 17.31
N THR A 132 -13.59 34.30 17.96
CA THR A 132 -13.12 33.05 17.31
C THR A 132 -14.14 31.98 17.60
N TYR A 133 -14.70 31.41 16.57
CA TYR A 133 -15.57 30.25 16.65
C TYR A 133 -14.84 29.05 16.06
N ALA A 134 -15.01 27.92 16.71
CA ALA A 134 -14.55 26.65 16.17
C ALA A 134 -15.73 25.73 16.05
N ASP A 135 -15.88 25.11 14.90
CA ASP A 135 -16.95 24.16 14.63
C ASP A 135 -16.41 22.99 13.82
N ASP A 136 -16.57 21.80 14.38
CA ASP A 136 -16.31 20.56 13.67
C ASP A 136 -17.59 20.12 12.96
N LEU A 137 -17.62 20.28 11.64
CA LEU A 137 -18.79 19.98 10.82
C LEU A 137 -19.04 18.46 10.65
N ALA A 138 -18.13 17.63 11.11
CA ALA A 138 -18.24 16.18 10.99
C ALA A 138 -17.73 15.43 12.23
N PRO A 139 -18.31 15.71 13.43
CA PRO A 139 -17.79 15.21 14.71
C PRO A 139 -17.83 13.68 14.87
N ALA A 140 -18.63 12.98 14.07
CA ALA A 140 -18.74 11.52 14.09
C ALA A 140 -17.98 10.83 12.96
N HIS A 141 -17.20 11.58 12.16
CA HIS A 141 -16.50 11.00 11.03
C HIS A 141 -15.26 10.22 11.49
N ASP A 142 -15.09 9.00 10.97
CA ASP A 142 -13.90 8.17 11.19
C ASP A 142 -12.85 8.50 10.11
N TYR A 143 -11.90 9.37 10.44
CA TYR A 143 -10.85 9.80 9.53
C TYR A 143 -9.81 8.70 9.36
N ARG A 144 -9.70 8.21 8.14
CA ARG A 144 -8.79 7.12 7.80
C ARG A 144 -8.39 7.18 6.33
N ILE A 145 -7.19 6.71 6.05
CA ILE A 145 -6.68 6.53 4.71
C ILE A 145 -6.21 5.09 4.55
N THR A 146 -6.73 4.41 3.54
CA THR A 146 -6.23 3.10 3.12
C THR A 146 -5.17 3.31 2.06
N TYR A 147 -3.98 2.78 2.32
CA TYR A 147 -2.89 2.70 1.36
C TYR A 147 -2.92 1.34 0.69
N SER A 148 -2.77 1.31 -0.62
CA SER A 148 -2.52 0.08 -1.35
C SER A 148 -1.36 0.26 -2.33
N GLU A 149 -0.55 -0.78 -2.46
CA GLU A 149 0.58 -0.81 -3.37
C GLU A 149 0.58 -2.12 -4.14
N ILE A 150 0.75 -2.02 -5.45
CA ILE A 150 1.01 -3.15 -6.35
C ILE A 150 2.36 -2.88 -6.98
N ALA A 151 3.31 -3.79 -6.78
CA ALA A 151 4.62 -3.72 -7.44
C ALA A 151 4.84 -4.99 -8.26
N PHE A 152 5.33 -4.81 -9.46
CA PHE A 152 5.68 -5.89 -10.37
C PHE A 152 7.06 -5.58 -10.95
N LEU A 153 8.05 -6.38 -10.56
CA LEU A 153 9.44 -6.24 -10.95
C LEU A 153 9.81 -7.43 -11.84
N ASN A 154 10.41 -7.17 -12.99
CA ASN A 154 10.82 -8.22 -13.91
C ASN A 154 12.20 -7.93 -14.46
N GLU A 155 13.03 -8.96 -14.46
CA GLU A 155 14.31 -8.97 -15.14
C GLU A 155 14.39 -10.19 -16.05
N PHE A 156 14.80 -9.95 -17.28
CA PHE A 156 15.07 -10.98 -18.27
C PHE A 156 16.53 -10.89 -18.68
N ARG A 157 17.24 -12.02 -18.60
CA ARG A 157 18.62 -12.17 -19.06
C ARG A 157 18.65 -13.10 -20.26
N SER A 158 19.28 -12.67 -21.34
CA SER A 158 19.38 -13.47 -22.55
C SER A 158 20.28 -14.69 -22.33
N PRO A 159 19.81 -15.92 -22.56
CA PRO A 159 20.68 -17.10 -22.45
C PRO A 159 21.80 -17.14 -23.50
N GLN A 160 21.61 -16.47 -24.65
CA GLN A 160 22.59 -16.41 -25.73
C GLN A 160 23.53 -15.21 -25.60
N ALA A 161 23.13 -14.20 -24.80
CA ALA A 161 23.90 -12.99 -24.59
C ALA A 161 23.83 -12.64 -23.09
N GLU A 162 24.56 -13.38 -22.25
CA GLU A 162 24.59 -13.21 -20.79
C GLU A 162 24.99 -11.79 -20.36
N TRP A 163 25.60 -11.04 -21.25
CA TRP A 163 25.97 -9.64 -21.08
C TRP A 163 24.77 -8.67 -21.24
N LEU A 164 23.58 -9.17 -21.66
CA LEU A 164 22.39 -8.35 -21.90
C LEU A 164 21.30 -8.70 -20.90
N SER A 165 20.82 -7.71 -20.17
CA SER A 165 19.60 -7.80 -19.37
C SER A 165 18.57 -6.73 -19.73
N LEU A 166 17.30 -7.11 -19.64
CA LEU A 166 16.15 -6.23 -19.83
C LEU A 166 15.37 -6.21 -18.52
N ARG A 167 14.95 -5.03 -18.12
CA ARG A 167 14.15 -4.83 -16.92
C ARG A 167 12.86 -4.12 -17.25
N PHE A 168 11.76 -4.59 -16.65
CA PHE A 168 10.47 -3.93 -16.68
C PHE A 168 9.89 -3.92 -15.28
N ASP A 169 9.64 -2.72 -14.73
CA ASP A 169 9.04 -2.54 -13.43
C ASP A 169 7.75 -1.73 -13.58
N TYR A 170 6.75 -2.13 -12.83
CA TYR A 170 5.53 -1.38 -12.62
C TYR A 170 5.25 -1.26 -11.13
N ASN A 171 4.95 -0.03 -10.68
CA ASN A 171 4.50 0.23 -9.32
C ASN A 171 3.27 1.12 -9.38
N ARG A 172 2.20 0.69 -8.69
CA ARG A 172 1.01 1.51 -8.45
C ARG A 172 0.84 1.70 -6.96
N GLN A 173 0.75 2.96 -6.54
CA GLN A 173 0.39 3.35 -5.19
C GLN A 173 -0.96 4.06 -5.23
N GLN A 174 -1.85 3.73 -4.30
CA GLN A 174 -3.17 4.31 -4.18
C GLN A 174 -3.46 4.69 -2.74
N ARG A 175 -4.11 5.83 -2.54
CA ARG A 175 -4.55 6.35 -1.26
C ARG A 175 -6.03 6.68 -1.36
N GLU A 176 -6.84 6.04 -0.53
CA GLU A 176 -8.29 6.23 -0.52
C GLU A 176 -8.79 6.47 0.90
N GLY A 177 -9.69 7.43 1.07
CA GLY A 177 -10.27 7.71 2.37
C GLY A 177 -10.61 9.17 2.60
N ALA A 178 -10.40 9.63 3.82
CA ALA A 178 -10.61 11.03 4.17
C ALA A 178 -9.70 11.44 5.34
N HIS A 179 -9.32 12.71 5.35
CA HIS A 179 -8.70 13.35 6.51
C HIS A 179 -9.47 14.61 6.91
N GLN A 180 -9.30 15.05 8.16
CA GLN A 180 -9.82 16.32 8.59
C GLN A 180 -9.02 17.45 7.97
N SER A 181 -9.71 18.43 7.43
CA SER A 181 -9.13 19.70 6.95
C SER A 181 -9.73 20.84 7.74
N THR A 182 -8.87 21.67 8.33
CA THR A 182 -9.28 22.90 9.00
C THR A 182 -9.19 24.08 8.03
N GLN A 183 -10.23 24.91 8.04
CA GLN A 183 -10.30 26.11 7.22
C GLN A 183 -10.61 27.32 8.11
N LEU A 184 -10.04 28.46 7.72
CA LEU A 184 -10.40 29.76 8.24
C LEU A 184 -11.44 30.37 7.32
N ASN A 185 -12.64 30.54 7.81
CA ASN A 185 -13.70 31.26 7.10
C ASN A 185 -13.61 32.74 7.45
N HIS A 186 -13.71 33.59 6.44
CA HIS A 186 -13.66 35.01 6.61
C HIS A 186 -15.09 35.55 6.73
N CYS A 187 -15.45 35.98 7.91
CA CYS A 187 -16.65 36.74 8.19
C CYS A 187 -16.29 37.90 9.14
N SER A 188 -17.25 38.59 9.68
CA SER A 188 -17.01 39.66 10.70
C SER A 188 -16.36 39.11 11.99
N SER A 189 -16.21 37.81 12.11
CA SER A 189 -15.53 37.04 13.16
C SER A 189 -14.74 35.91 12.54
N CYS A 190 -13.57 35.57 13.09
CA CYS A 190 -12.75 34.45 12.58
C CYS A 190 -13.39 33.10 12.95
N HIS A 191 -13.88 32.38 11.97
CA HIS A 191 -14.38 31.02 12.14
C HIS A 191 -13.31 30.03 11.71
N VAL A 192 -13.05 29.05 12.57
CA VAL A 192 -12.27 27.86 12.25
C VAL A 192 -13.24 26.69 12.08
N THR A 193 -13.29 26.11 10.92
CA THR A 193 -14.15 24.95 10.66
C THR A 193 -13.34 23.72 10.33
N GLY A 194 -13.65 22.59 10.97
CA GLY A 194 -13.17 21.28 10.60
C GLY A 194 -14.15 20.59 9.66
N GLN A 195 -13.66 20.08 8.56
CA GLN A 195 -14.50 19.36 7.59
C GLN A 195 -13.79 18.14 7.00
N VAL A 196 -14.58 17.23 6.46
CA VAL A 196 -14.06 16.03 5.78
C VAL A 196 -13.46 16.42 4.45
N ARG A 197 -12.17 16.12 4.27
CA ARG A 197 -11.52 16.20 2.97
C ARG A 197 -11.32 14.78 2.42
N PRO A 198 -12.00 14.45 1.31
CA PRO A 198 -11.78 13.16 0.67
C PRO A 198 -10.38 13.05 0.08
N VAL A 199 -9.86 11.83 0.03
CA VAL A 199 -8.59 11.46 -0.60
C VAL A 199 -8.87 10.33 -1.56
N ASP A 200 -8.53 10.51 -2.83
CA ASP A 200 -8.59 9.48 -3.87
C ASP A 200 -7.46 9.74 -4.87
N GLU A 201 -6.28 9.32 -4.47
CA GLU A 201 -5.03 9.56 -5.20
C GLU A 201 -4.46 8.25 -5.71
N ALA A 202 -3.94 8.26 -6.92
CA ALA A 202 -3.20 7.14 -7.48
C ALA A 202 -1.95 7.63 -8.22
N GLN A 203 -0.86 6.88 -8.05
CA GLN A 203 0.39 7.06 -8.78
C GLN A 203 0.76 5.76 -9.47
N ASP A 204 0.97 5.82 -10.77
CA ASP A 204 1.48 4.73 -11.60
C ASP A 204 2.90 5.05 -12.05
N ASP A 205 3.85 4.18 -11.74
CA ASP A 205 5.24 4.26 -12.18
C ASP A 205 5.56 3.08 -13.11
N PHE A 206 6.04 3.40 -14.29
CA PHE A 206 6.55 2.43 -15.27
C PHE A 206 8.03 2.67 -15.48
N GLN A 207 8.83 1.61 -15.39
CA GLN A 207 10.25 1.66 -15.69
C GLN A 207 10.59 0.58 -16.72
N PHE A 208 11.37 0.96 -17.72
CA PHE A 208 11.98 0.05 -18.67
C PHE A 208 13.48 0.28 -18.68
N GLY A 209 14.25 -0.79 -18.47
CA GLY A 209 15.68 -0.75 -18.39
C GLY A 209 16.32 -1.74 -19.37
N ILE A 210 17.46 -1.34 -19.89
CA ILE A 210 18.39 -2.21 -20.60
C ILE A 210 19.77 -2.05 -20.00
N ALA A 211 20.42 -3.17 -19.69
CA ALA A 211 21.80 -3.15 -19.21
C ALA A 211 22.66 -4.09 -20.04
N VAL A 212 23.87 -3.63 -20.26
CA VAL A 212 24.94 -4.34 -20.96
C VAL A 212 26.11 -4.44 -20.01
N ASP A 213 26.58 -5.65 -19.76
CA ASP A 213 27.71 -5.92 -18.86
C ASP A 213 28.67 -6.92 -19.53
N THR A 214 29.73 -6.43 -20.11
CA THR A 214 30.76 -7.23 -20.77
C THR A 214 32.02 -7.24 -19.92
N ALA A 215 32.95 -8.18 -20.19
CA ALA A 215 34.24 -8.25 -19.48
C ALA A 215 35.10 -6.98 -19.61
N LYS A 216 34.79 -6.08 -20.52
CA LYS A 216 35.59 -4.87 -20.80
C LYS A 216 34.85 -3.56 -20.53
N ALA A 217 33.54 -3.56 -20.60
CA ALA A 217 32.72 -2.37 -20.41
C ALA A 217 31.30 -2.73 -20.02
N GLY A 218 30.70 -1.91 -19.19
CA GLY A 218 29.29 -2.01 -18.79
C GLY A 218 28.59 -0.67 -18.88
N GLY A 219 27.26 -0.71 -19.03
CA GLY A 219 26.42 0.47 -19.05
C GLY A 219 24.94 0.08 -18.95
N SER A 220 24.15 1.03 -18.49
CA SER A 220 22.70 0.83 -18.43
C SER A 220 21.96 2.09 -18.86
N TYR A 221 20.78 1.87 -19.40
CA TYR A 221 19.82 2.91 -19.69
C TYR A 221 18.50 2.55 -19.06
N THR A 222 17.85 3.50 -18.37
CA THR A 222 16.53 3.32 -17.78
C THR A 222 15.64 4.46 -18.22
N PHE A 223 14.49 4.12 -18.77
CA PHE A 223 13.39 5.03 -19.04
C PHE A 223 12.36 4.88 -17.91
N GLN A 224 11.89 6.01 -17.37
CA GLN A 224 10.84 6.05 -16.36
C GLN A 224 9.71 6.96 -16.82
N TYR A 225 8.48 6.47 -16.65
CA TYR A 225 7.26 7.25 -16.83
C TYR A 225 6.42 7.17 -15.56
N ARG A 226 6.02 8.35 -15.06
CA ARG A 226 5.16 8.49 -13.88
C ARG A 226 3.90 9.21 -14.25
N ARG A 227 2.77 8.66 -13.81
CA ARG A 227 1.46 9.29 -13.88
C ARG A 227 0.89 9.42 -12.49
N PHE A 228 0.45 10.63 -12.15
CA PHE A 228 -0.31 10.90 -10.93
C PHE A 228 -1.74 11.28 -11.31
N SER A 229 -2.72 10.82 -10.53
CA SER A 229 -4.13 11.20 -10.64
C SER A 229 -4.68 11.46 -9.24
N ASP A 230 -5.47 12.51 -9.12
CA ASP A 230 -6.28 12.83 -7.96
C ASP A 230 -7.72 12.93 -8.43
N SER A 231 -8.59 12.06 -7.90
CA SER A 231 -10.03 12.01 -8.21
C SER A 231 -10.86 12.53 -7.04
N ALA A 232 -10.22 12.98 -5.97
CA ALA A 232 -10.91 13.60 -4.85
C ALA A 232 -11.60 14.90 -5.31
N GLY A 233 -12.84 15.06 -4.91
CA GLY A 233 -13.58 16.30 -5.16
C GLY A 233 -12.93 17.50 -4.47
N SER A 234 -13.00 18.67 -5.08
CA SER A 234 -12.61 19.92 -4.42
C SER A 234 -13.54 20.21 -3.24
N LEU A 235 -12.97 20.64 -2.12
CA LEU A 235 -13.78 21.18 -1.03
C LEU A 235 -14.30 22.56 -1.43
N PRO A 236 -15.62 22.82 -1.28
CA PRO A 236 -16.12 24.16 -1.41
C PRO A 236 -15.53 25.02 -0.27
N TYR A 237 -15.00 26.17 -0.60
CA TYR A 237 -14.72 27.18 0.41
C TYR A 237 -16.06 27.73 0.91
N LEU A 238 -16.29 27.59 2.20
CA LEU A 238 -17.46 28.22 2.85
C LEU A 238 -17.11 29.65 3.16
N PHE A 239 -17.12 30.51 2.14
CA PHE A 239 -17.14 31.97 2.34
C PHE A 239 -18.58 32.42 2.27
N ASP A 240 -19.07 33.03 3.33
CA ASP A 240 -20.29 33.83 3.33
C ASP A 240 -19.99 35.22 2.82
#